data_b5d0211bc9b6e817b2c9e0d3059ec168
#
_entry.id   b5d0211bc9b6e817b2c9e0d3059ec168
#
_cell.length_a   1.000
_cell.length_b   1.000
_cell.length_c   1.000
_cell.angle_alpha   90.00
_cell.angle_beta   90.00
_cell.angle_gamma   90.00
#
_symmetry.space_group_name_H-M   'P 1'
#
loop_
_entity.id
_entity.type
_entity.pdbx_description
1 polymer ?
#
loop_
_entity_poly.entity_id
_entity_poly.type
_entity_poly.pdbx_seq_one_letter_code
_entity_poly.pdbx_strand_id
1 'polypeptide(L)'
;MSQLLNERWSETKEALLEGLQGNRRASMGVCLENTRKYLAESATAGATSSGNIATLNRVILPVIRRVMPTVIANEIIGVQPMTGPVAQIHTLRVRYADSADNVVAGEEALSPFKIAAAYSGNNNDASAKAAVTSLLEGQPGKRMSIQILKTPVEAKSRKLSARWTFEAAQDAQAQQGIDIEAEIMAALAQEITTEIDQEILGSLRSLASVEQTYDQSLVSGTATFVGDEHAALAIQINRVANLIAQRTRRGAANWAVVSNQALTILQSATTSAFARTTEGTFEAPTNTKFVGTLNGAMRVYVDAYMTDAGNDNNQVLLGYKGSSEADAAAFYCPYIPLMSSGVVLDPATFEPVVGFLTRYGYVELNNTASSLGNAADYLGKVAITSANVSFQ
;
A
#
# COMPACT_ATOMS: atom_id res chain seq x y z
N MET A 1 31.53 -21.89 -17.44
CA MET A 1 31.20 -21.66 -16.02
C MET A 1 30.11 -20.60 -15.83
N SER A 2 30.18 -19.42 -16.47
CA SER A 2 29.16 -18.36 -16.40
C SER A 2 27.78 -18.78 -16.97
N GLN A 3 27.74 -19.60 -18.03
CA GLN A 3 26.49 -20.11 -18.59
C GLN A 3 25.76 -21.07 -17.64
N LEU A 4 26.49 -22.00 -17.00
CA LEU A 4 25.92 -22.94 -16.01
C LEU A 4 25.39 -22.23 -14.76
N LEU A 5 26.03 -21.13 -14.34
CA LEU A 5 25.57 -20.30 -13.24
C LEU A 5 24.30 -19.52 -13.60
N ASN A 6 24.20 -19.07 -14.85
CA ASN A 6 23.00 -18.38 -15.35
C ASN A 6 21.83 -19.34 -15.53
N GLU A 7 22.05 -20.55 -16.00
CA GLU A 7 21.01 -21.59 -16.12
C GLU A 7 20.47 -22.00 -14.74
N ARG A 8 21.35 -22.26 -13.78
CA ARG A 8 20.93 -22.56 -12.39
C ARG A 8 20.18 -21.41 -11.74
N TRP A 9 20.57 -20.17 -12.02
CA TRP A 9 19.84 -19.02 -11.51
C TRP A 9 18.46 -18.88 -12.13
N SER A 10 18.32 -19.10 -13.43
CA SER A 10 17.02 -19.05 -14.09
C SER A 10 16.04 -20.08 -13.54
N GLU A 11 16.50 -21.32 -13.32
CA GLU A 11 15.68 -22.36 -12.69
C GLU A 11 15.27 -22.01 -11.26
N THR A 12 16.21 -21.49 -10.46
CA THR A 12 15.92 -21.06 -9.08
C THR A 12 14.95 -19.89 -9.06
N LYS A 13 15.13 -18.91 -9.96
CA LYS A 13 14.25 -17.78 -10.11
C LYS A 13 12.83 -18.20 -10.49
N GLU A 14 12.69 -19.11 -11.45
CA GLU A 14 11.39 -19.63 -11.86
C GLU A 14 10.69 -20.40 -10.74
N ALA A 15 11.42 -21.25 -10.00
CA ALA A 15 10.90 -21.95 -8.83
C ALA A 15 10.40 -21.01 -7.73
N LEU A 16 11.08 -19.86 -7.53
CA LEU A 16 10.67 -18.84 -6.57
C LEU A 16 9.47 -18.03 -7.04
N LEU A 17 9.28 -17.91 -8.34
CA LEU A 17 8.14 -17.21 -8.96
C LEU A 17 6.92 -18.12 -9.16
N GLU A 18 7.06 -19.41 -8.91
CA GLU A 18 5.96 -20.38 -9.02
C GLU A 18 4.85 -20.05 -8.01
N GLY A 19 3.60 -20.03 -8.48
CA GLY A 19 2.43 -19.69 -7.67
C GLY A 19 2.15 -18.17 -7.56
N LEU A 20 3.04 -17.31 -8.08
CA LEU A 20 2.78 -15.88 -8.20
C LEU A 20 2.26 -15.55 -9.59
N GLN A 21 1.24 -14.68 -9.70
CA GLN A 21 0.62 -14.29 -10.97
C GLN A 21 0.65 -12.77 -11.15
N GLY A 22 0.55 -12.35 -12.43
CA GLY A 22 0.41 -10.93 -12.80
C GLY A 22 1.60 -10.07 -12.35
N ASN A 23 1.28 -8.89 -11.84
CA ASN A 23 2.26 -7.89 -11.46
C ASN A 23 3.14 -8.29 -10.26
N ARG A 24 2.61 -9.08 -9.33
CA ARG A 24 3.38 -9.62 -8.20
C ARG A 24 4.55 -10.49 -8.68
N ARG A 25 4.34 -11.31 -9.72
CA ARG A 25 5.40 -12.11 -10.34
C ARG A 25 6.46 -11.24 -11.00
N ALA A 26 6.04 -10.19 -11.71
CA ALA A 26 6.94 -9.25 -12.38
C ALA A 26 7.79 -8.48 -11.35
N SER A 27 7.16 -7.90 -10.32
CA SER A 27 7.84 -7.16 -9.26
C SER A 27 8.85 -8.02 -8.50
N MET A 28 8.46 -9.24 -8.11
CA MET A 28 9.35 -10.18 -7.46
C MET A 28 10.54 -10.56 -8.35
N GLY A 29 10.30 -10.76 -9.65
CA GLY A 29 11.35 -11.07 -10.62
C GLY A 29 12.43 -9.98 -10.72
N VAL A 30 12.01 -8.71 -10.70
CA VAL A 30 12.94 -7.55 -10.71
C VAL A 30 13.71 -7.48 -9.38
N CYS A 31 13.04 -7.66 -8.26
CA CYS A 31 13.68 -7.62 -6.94
C CYS A 31 14.73 -8.72 -6.76
N LEU A 32 14.44 -9.94 -7.20
CA LEU A 32 15.41 -11.05 -7.17
C LEU A 32 16.64 -10.77 -8.04
N GLU A 33 16.44 -10.14 -9.21
CA GLU A 33 17.54 -9.76 -10.09
C GLU A 33 18.41 -8.65 -9.49
N ASN A 34 17.79 -7.67 -8.82
CA ASN A 34 18.51 -6.62 -8.09
C ASN A 34 19.34 -7.20 -6.95
N THR A 35 18.77 -8.14 -6.18
CA THR A 35 19.49 -8.83 -5.10
C THR A 35 20.71 -9.58 -5.64
N ARG A 36 20.56 -10.27 -6.77
CA ARG A 36 21.67 -10.95 -7.44
C ARG A 36 22.78 -9.99 -7.85
N LYS A 37 22.42 -8.87 -8.50
CA LYS A 37 23.37 -7.83 -8.92
C LYS A 37 24.14 -7.27 -7.73
N TYR A 38 23.43 -6.91 -6.67
CA TYR A 38 24.06 -6.36 -5.48
C TYR A 38 25.04 -7.34 -4.83
N LEU A 39 24.69 -8.62 -4.75
CA LEU A 39 25.58 -9.66 -4.22
C LEU A 39 26.83 -9.85 -5.10
N ALA A 40 26.66 -9.77 -6.42
CA ALA A 40 27.77 -9.86 -7.35
C ALA A 40 28.72 -8.64 -7.22
N GLU A 41 28.18 -7.43 -7.05
CA GLU A 41 28.95 -6.20 -6.85
C GLU A 41 29.67 -6.21 -5.49
N SER A 42 29.02 -6.64 -4.41
CA SER A 42 29.63 -6.72 -3.09
C SER A 42 30.75 -7.77 -3.01
N ALA A 43 30.62 -8.86 -3.76
CA ALA A 43 31.66 -9.88 -3.88
C ALA A 43 32.90 -9.38 -4.63
N THR A 44 32.75 -8.41 -5.52
CA THR A 44 33.87 -7.83 -6.29
C THR A 44 34.66 -6.78 -5.48
N ALA A 45 34.01 -6.12 -4.52
CA ALA A 45 34.59 -5.05 -3.70
C ALA A 45 35.38 -5.55 -2.46
N GLY A 46 35.23 -6.79 -2.06
CA GLY A 46 35.95 -7.39 -0.94
C GLY A 46 36.41 -8.80 -1.27
N ALA A 47 37.52 -9.26 -0.71
CA ALA A 47 38.24 -10.52 -0.99
C ALA A 47 37.38 -11.83 -0.93
N THR A 48 36.11 -11.77 -1.26
CA THR A 48 35.16 -12.88 -1.29
C THR A 48 35.15 -13.45 -2.71
N SER A 49 35.60 -14.67 -2.88
CA SER A 49 35.60 -15.32 -4.19
C SER A 49 34.17 -15.53 -4.71
N SER A 50 33.97 -15.37 -6.02
CA SER A 50 32.69 -15.62 -6.71
C SER A 50 32.10 -17.05 -6.49
N GLY A 51 32.87 -17.98 -5.95
CA GLY A 51 32.41 -19.30 -5.54
C GLY A 51 31.38 -19.29 -4.39
N ASN A 52 31.40 -18.26 -3.54
CA ASN A 52 30.46 -18.12 -2.41
C ASN A 52 29.09 -17.57 -2.82
N ILE A 53 28.94 -17.03 -4.01
CA ILE A 53 27.63 -16.56 -4.52
C ILE A 53 26.69 -17.74 -4.81
N ALA A 54 27.24 -18.93 -5.07
CA ALA A 54 26.45 -20.16 -5.26
C ALA A 54 25.85 -20.71 -3.98
N THR A 55 26.29 -20.23 -2.82
CA THR A 55 25.74 -20.54 -1.49
C THR A 55 24.89 -19.38 -0.95
N LEU A 56 24.05 -18.78 -1.77
CA LEU A 56 22.90 -18.06 -1.25
C LEU A 56 22.13 -19.06 -0.39
N ASN A 57 22.22 -18.87 0.91
CA ASN A 57 21.68 -19.80 1.89
C ASN A 57 20.26 -20.17 1.48
N ARG A 58 19.96 -21.46 1.38
CA ARG A 58 18.63 -21.95 1.01
C ARG A 58 17.50 -21.36 1.84
N VAL A 59 17.83 -20.82 3.01
CA VAL A 59 16.88 -20.20 3.95
C VAL A 59 16.51 -18.78 3.54
N ILE A 60 17.42 -18.02 2.93
CA ILE A 60 17.16 -16.59 2.57
C ILE A 60 16.17 -16.47 1.43
N LEU A 61 16.30 -17.26 0.38
CA LEU A 61 15.41 -17.20 -0.79
C LEU A 61 13.94 -17.51 -0.44
N PRO A 62 13.62 -18.54 0.35
CA PRO A 62 12.24 -18.76 0.83
C PRO A 62 11.71 -17.62 1.68
N VAL A 63 12.56 -16.97 2.50
CA VAL A 63 12.16 -15.80 3.31
C VAL A 63 11.82 -14.60 2.43
N ILE A 64 12.64 -14.32 1.41
CA ILE A 64 12.34 -13.26 0.42
C ILE A 64 10.98 -13.51 -0.24
N ARG A 65 10.72 -14.73 -0.67
CA ARG A 65 9.44 -15.12 -1.28
C ARG A 65 8.27 -14.92 -0.32
N ARG A 66 8.46 -15.11 0.97
CA ARG A 66 7.42 -14.96 1.99
C ARG A 66 7.14 -13.48 2.29
N VAL A 67 8.17 -12.66 2.44
CA VAL A 67 8.04 -11.25 2.86
C VAL A 67 7.41 -10.38 1.77
N MET A 68 7.90 -10.44 0.54
CA MET A 68 7.43 -9.54 -0.53
C MET A 68 5.92 -9.61 -0.82
N PRO A 69 5.30 -10.79 -0.97
CA PRO A 69 3.87 -10.87 -1.26
C PRO A 69 2.98 -10.56 -0.07
N THR A 70 3.51 -10.59 1.17
CA THR A 70 2.71 -10.37 2.39
C THR A 70 2.58 -8.90 2.77
N VAL A 71 3.40 -8.01 2.18
CA VAL A 71 3.26 -6.56 2.40
C VAL A 71 1.90 -6.09 1.89
N ILE A 72 1.14 -5.38 2.73
CA ILE A 72 -0.20 -4.87 2.39
C ILE A 72 -0.18 -3.91 1.19
N ALA A 73 0.96 -3.28 0.91
CA ALA A 73 1.14 -2.40 -0.23
C ALA A 73 0.69 -3.02 -1.56
N ASN A 74 0.89 -4.33 -1.74
CA ASN A 74 0.47 -5.04 -2.95
C ASN A 74 -1.05 -5.01 -3.18
N GLU A 75 -1.84 -4.87 -2.12
CA GLU A 75 -3.30 -4.87 -2.18
C GLU A 75 -3.89 -3.47 -2.29
N ILE A 76 -3.30 -2.49 -1.58
CA ILE A 76 -3.91 -1.17 -1.37
C ILE A 76 -3.30 -0.05 -2.21
N ILE A 77 -2.02 -0.16 -2.59
CA ILE A 77 -1.30 0.86 -3.36
C ILE A 77 -0.65 0.28 -4.61
N GLY A 78 -0.14 1.13 -5.49
CA GLY A 78 0.63 0.71 -6.66
C GLY A 78 2.02 0.20 -6.26
N VAL A 79 2.47 -0.87 -6.91
CA VAL A 79 3.81 -1.43 -6.68
C VAL A 79 4.61 -1.33 -7.97
N GLN A 80 5.70 -0.56 -7.91
CA GLN A 80 6.61 -0.37 -9.04
C GLN A 80 8.05 -0.64 -8.61
N PRO A 81 8.62 -1.80 -8.96
CA PRO A 81 9.99 -2.12 -8.57
C PRO A 81 11.00 -1.20 -9.25
N MET A 82 12.01 -0.78 -8.47
CA MET A 82 13.09 0.06 -8.96
C MET A 82 14.25 -0.80 -9.48
N THR A 83 14.92 -0.33 -10.54
CA THR A 83 16.13 -0.96 -11.08
C THR A 83 17.42 -0.34 -10.55
N GLY A 84 17.33 0.80 -9.87
CA GLY A 84 18.45 1.54 -9.26
C GLY A 84 18.06 2.16 -7.93
N PRO A 85 19.01 2.78 -7.21
CA PRO A 85 18.75 3.40 -5.91
C PRO A 85 17.87 4.65 -6.00
N VAL A 86 17.77 5.24 -7.18
CA VAL A 86 16.89 6.38 -7.48
C VAL A 86 16.03 6.04 -8.68
N ALA A 87 14.75 6.30 -8.59
CA ALA A 87 13.80 6.15 -9.68
C ALA A 87 12.99 7.45 -9.86
N GLN A 88 12.33 7.57 -10.99
CA GLN A 88 11.42 8.69 -11.27
C GLN A 88 10.05 8.13 -11.68
N ILE A 89 9.01 8.62 -11.04
CA ILE A 89 7.63 8.35 -11.44
C ILE A 89 7.15 9.52 -12.27
N HIS A 90 6.66 9.22 -13.47
CA HIS A 90 6.11 10.21 -14.39
C HIS A 90 4.59 10.22 -14.29
N THR A 91 4.02 11.40 -14.05
CA THR A 91 2.56 11.62 -14.04
C THR A 91 2.20 12.52 -15.20
N LEU A 92 1.26 12.09 -16.04
CA LEU A 92 0.76 12.87 -17.16
C LEU A 92 -0.52 13.58 -16.72
N ARG A 93 -0.55 14.91 -16.85
CA ARG A 93 -1.72 15.75 -16.54
C ARG A 93 -2.13 16.57 -17.73
N VAL A 94 -3.42 16.66 -17.97
CA VAL A 94 -4.00 17.54 -18.98
C VAL A 94 -4.49 18.80 -18.29
N ARG A 95 -4.07 19.97 -18.77
CA ARG A 95 -4.42 21.28 -18.20
C ARG A 95 -5.06 22.18 -19.22
N TYR A 96 -5.91 23.08 -18.72
CA TYR A 96 -6.42 24.17 -19.54
C TYR A 96 -5.31 25.19 -19.83
N ALA A 97 -5.08 25.51 -21.09
CA ALA A 97 -4.07 26.50 -21.46
C ALA A 97 -4.61 27.94 -21.42
N ASP A 98 -5.89 28.09 -21.62
CA ASP A 98 -6.57 29.38 -21.67
C ASP A 98 -7.60 29.48 -20.53
N SER A 99 -7.86 30.71 -20.04
CA SER A 99 -8.91 30.94 -19.05
C SER A 99 -10.29 31.08 -19.71
N ALA A 100 -11.29 30.56 -19.02
CA ALA A 100 -12.70 30.69 -19.36
C ALA A 100 -13.49 31.01 -18.08
N ASP A 101 -14.78 31.36 -18.19
CA ASP A 101 -15.64 31.84 -17.10
C ASP A 101 -15.44 31.12 -15.75
N ASN A 102 -15.45 29.79 -15.75
CA ASN A 102 -15.29 28.98 -14.56
C ASN A 102 -13.93 28.25 -14.44
N VAL A 103 -13.00 28.53 -15.35
CA VAL A 103 -11.73 27.82 -15.46
C VAL A 103 -10.58 28.79 -15.61
N VAL A 104 -9.56 28.60 -14.79
CA VAL A 104 -8.32 29.38 -14.85
C VAL A 104 -7.27 28.61 -15.64
N ALA A 105 -6.47 29.33 -16.45
CA ALA A 105 -5.34 28.75 -17.15
C ALA A 105 -4.39 28.06 -16.16
N GLY A 106 -3.98 26.83 -16.45
CA GLY A 106 -3.17 26.00 -15.57
C GLY A 106 -3.95 25.07 -14.63
N GLU A 107 -5.28 25.21 -14.53
CA GLU A 107 -6.11 24.22 -13.83
C GLU A 107 -6.14 22.89 -14.58
N GLU A 108 -6.32 21.79 -13.84
CA GLU A 108 -6.40 20.47 -14.42
C GLU A 108 -7.69 20.29 -15.21
N ALA A 109 -7.57 19.86 -16.47
CA ALA A 109 -8.69 19.57 -17.33
C ALA A 109 -9.29 18.21 -16.98
N LEU A 110 -10.55 18.00 -17.32
CA LEU A 110 -11.31 16.80 -17.01
C LEU A 110 -11.51 16.54 -15.51
N SER A 111 -11.34 17.59 -14.71
CA SER A 111 -11.57 17.52 -13.27
C SER A 111 -13.04 17.19 -12.94
N PRO A 112 -13.27 16.29 -11.96
CA PRO A 112 -14.63 15.99 -11.52
C PRO A 112 -15.32 17.14 -10.78
N PHE A 113 -14.56 18.10 -10.25
CA PHE A 113 -15.10 19.17 -9.41
C PHE A 113 -15.59 20.40 -10.20
N LYS A 114 -15.01 20.61 -11.39
CA LYS A 114 -15.42 21.67 -12.29
C LYS A 114 -15.64 21.11 -13.69
N ILE A 115 -16.86 21.14 -14.14
CA ILE A 115 -17.15 20.89 -15.55
C ILE A 115 -16.95 22.22 -16.25
N ALA A 116 -15.98 22.30 -17.13
CA ALA A 116 -15.80 23.45 -18.01
C ALA A 116 -16.89 23.43 -19.09
N ALA A 117 -18.09 23.73 -18.68
CA ALA A 117 -19.27 23.59 -19.52
C ALA A 117 -19.25 24.53 -20.76
N ALA A 118 -18.55 25.65 -20.65
CA ALA A 118 -18.45 26.66 -21.70
C ALA A 118 -17.04 26.78 -22.31
N TYR A 119 -16.09 25.91 -21.97
CA TYR A 119 -14.70 26.06 -22.42
C TYR A 119 -14.55 26.01 -23.95
N SER A 120 -15.29 25.13 -24.60
CA SER A 120 -15.24 24.93 -26.06
C SER A 120 -16.26 25.80 -26.81
N GLY A 121 -17.08 26.56 -26.12
CA GLY A 121 -18.19 27.31 -26.70
C GLY A 121 -18.21 28.80 -26.28
N ASN A 122 -19.38 29.29 -25.90
CA ASN A 122 -19.58 30.68 -25.53
C ASN A 122 -19.11 30.96 -24.10
N ASN A 123 -18.06 31.78 -23.96
CA ASN A 123 -17.46 32.13 -22.68
C ASN A 123 -18.27 33.07 -21.81
N ASN A 124 -19.25 33.75 -22.39
CA ASN A 124 -19.99 34.81 -21.70
C ASN A 124 -21.31 34.33 -21.10
N ASP A 125 -21.57 33.00 -21.21
CA ASP A 125 -22.81 32.44 -20.71
C ASP A 125 -22.50 31.23 -19.77
N ALA A 126 -22.72 31.42 -18.49
CA ALA A 126 -22.57 30.42 -17.45
C ALA A 126 -23.49 29.17 -17.64
N SER A 127 -24.41 29.20 -18.58
CA SER A 127 -25.38 28.15 -18.83
C SER A 127 -24.94 27.10 -19.85
N ALA A 128 -23.64 26.88 -20.04
CA ALA A 128 -23.10 25.73 -20.76
C ALA A 128 -23.56 25.59 -22.22
N LYS A 129 -23.58 26.66 -22.96
CA LYS A 129 -24.09 26.62 -24.35
C LYS A 129 -22.96 26.56 -25.37
N ALA A 130 -23.20 25.79 -26.44
CA ALA A 130 -22.40 25.88 -27.63
C ALA A 130 -22.49 27.28 -28.23
N ALA A 131 -21.40 27.81 -28.77
CA ALA A 131 -21.39 29.10 -29.43
C ALA A 131 -22.04 29.01 -30.80
N VAL A 132 -22.60 30.15 -31.23
CA VAL A 132 -23.11 30.31 -32.60
C VAL A 132 -21.92 30.23 -33.58
N THR A 133 -22.09 29.59 -34.72
CA THR A 133 -21.01 29.34 -35.69
C THR A 133 -20.29 30.64 -36.09
N SER A 134 -21.03 31.76 -36.27
CA SER A 134 -20.44 33.04 -36.61
C SER A 134 -19.51 33.63 -35.56
N LEU A 135 -19.61 33.20 -34.30
CA LEU A 135 -18.74 33.66 -33.20
C LEU A 135 -17.39 32.91 -33.17
N LEU A 136 -17.37 31.67 -33.60
CA LEU A 136 -16.17 30.83 -33.62
C LEU A 136 -15.49 30.79 -35.00
N GLU A 137 -16.16 31.27 -36.01
CA GLU A 137 -15.64 31.30 -37.37
C GLU A 137 -14.43 32.23 -37.45
N GLY A 138 -13.27 31.70 -37.85
CA GLY A 138 -12.04 32.47 -37.93
C GLY A 138 -11.29 32.66 -36.61
N GLN A 139 -11.80 32.13 -35.47
CA GLN A 139 -11.08 32.16 -34.21
C GLN A 139 -10.45 30.80 -33.86
N PRO A 140 -9.18 30.76 -33.38
CA PRO A 140 -8.64 29.53 -32.85
C PRO A 140 -9.41 29.13 -31.59
N GLY A 141 -9.97 27.92 -31.56
CA GLY A 141 -10.60 27.38 -30.35
C GLY A 141 -9.65 27.40 -29.15
N LYS A 142 -10.18 27.30 -27.94
CA LYS A 142 -9.36 27.23 -26.71
C LYS A 142 -8.54 25.97 -26.66
N ARG A 143 -7.37 26.08 -26.08
CA ARG A 143 -6.33 25.05 -26.11
C ARG A 143 -6.22 24.30 -24.78
N MET A 144 -5.90 23.03 -24.87
CA MET A 144 -5.44 22.22 -23.74
C MET A 144 -3.95 21.93 -23.88
N SER A 145 -3.25 21.79 -22.77
CA SER A 145 -1.84 21.45 -22.69
C SER A 145 -1.64 20.16 -21.90
N ILE A 146 -0.63 19.40 -22.30
CA ILE A 146 -0.22 18.19 -21.57
C ILE A 146 1.04 18.54 -20.79
N GLN A 147 1.01 18.28 -19.49
CA GLN A 147 2.17 18.44 -18.60
C GLN A 147 2.61 17.08 -18.06
N ILE A 148 3.89 16.81 -18.18
CA ILE A 148 4.52 15.65 -17.57
C ILE A 148 5.21 16.10 -16.29
N LEU A 149 4.75 15.62 -15.15
CA LEU A 149 5.37 15.84 -13.85
C LEU A 149 6.27 14.65 -13.51
N LYS A 150 7.41 14.93 -12.91
CA LYS A 150 8.37 13.93 -12.46
C LYS A 150 8.49 13.99 -10.95
N THR A 151 8.29 12.88 -10.29
CA THR A 151 8.50 12.74 -8.85
C THR A 151 9.66 11.79 -8.62
N PRO A 152 10.79 12.25 -8.04
CA PRO A 152 11.91 11.37 -7.72
C PRO A 152 11.56 10.49 -6.52
N VAL A 153 12.03 9.25 -6.54
CA VAL A 153 11.92 8.28 -5.47
C VAL A 153 13.32 7.79 -5.12
N GLU A 154 13.68 7.89 -3.86
CA GLU A 154 14.96 7.39 -3.34
C GLU A 154 14.73 6.16 -2.47
N ALA A 155 15.58 5.14 -2.66
CA ALA A 155 15.54 3.94 -1.84
C ALA A 155 16.15 4.20 -0.46
N LYS A 156 15.33 4.07 0.58
CA LYS A 156 15.73 4.10 1.99
C LYS A 156 16.04 2.68 2.48
N SER A 157 16.81 2.55 3.55
CA SER A 157 17.23 1.27 4.08
C SER A 157 16.65 1.04 5.48
N ARG A 158 16.16 -0.18 5.74
CA ARG A 158 15.90 -0.69 7.09
C ARG A 158 16.84 -1.82 7.39
N LYS A 159 17.37 -1.86 8.61
CA LYS A 159 18.28 -2.90 9.08
C LYS A 159 17.81 -3.40 10.43
N LEU A 160 17.80 -4.71 10.58
CA LEU A 160 17.50 -5.37 11.84
C LEU A 160 18.48 -6.52 12.02
N SER A 161 18.96 -6.75 13.25
CA SER A 161 19.88 -7.83 13.57
C SER A 161 19.42 -8.56 14.82
N ALA A 162 19.67 -9.84 14.88
CA ALA A 162 19.48 -10.68 16.05
C ALA A 162 20.74 -11.47 16.35
N ARG A 163 20.90 -11.86 17.61
CA ARG A 163 21.96 -12.69 18.12
C ARG A 163 21.40 -13.70 19.11
N TRP A 164 22.05 -14.83 19.25
CA TRP A 164 21.71 -15.87 20.20
C TRP A 164 22.99 -16.55 20.70
N THR A 165 22.91 -17.30 21.79
CA THR A 165 24.03 -18.04 22.33
C THR A 165 24.06 -19.47 21.78
N PHE A 166 25.23 -20.05 21.65
CA PHE A 166 25.37 -21.45 21.19
C PHE A 166 24.72 -22.44 22.15
N GLU A 167 24.85 -22.18 23.45
CA GLU A 167 24.27 -23.01 24.47
C GLU A 167 22.77 -23.10 24.38
N ALA A 168 22.10 -21.91 24.18
CA ALA A 168 20.67 -21.85 24.01
C ALA A 168 20.20 -22.61 22.74
N ALA A 169 20.98 -22.55 21.65
CA ALA A 169 20.65 -23.25 20.43
C ALA A 169 20.77 -24.77 20.59
N GLN A 170 21.83 -25.24 21.28
CA GLN A 170 22.03 -26.65 21.54
C GLN A 170 20.98 -27.25 22.49
N ASP A 171 20.65 -26.48 23.54
CA ASP A 171 19.66 -26.94 24.54
C ASP A 171 18.25 -26.98 23.94
N ALA A 172 17.86 -26.01 23.12
CA ALA A 172 16.56 -25.99 22.43
C ALA A 172 16.47 -27.14 21.43
N GLN A 173 17.53 -27.39 20.69
CA GLN A 173 17.54 -28.51 19.72
C GLN A 173 17.52 -29.87 20.43
N ALA A 174 18.26 -30.00 21.54
CA ALA A 174 18.32 -31.27 22.26
C ALA A 174 17.05 -31.58 23.05
N GLN A 175 16.41 -30.56 23.66
CA GLN A 175 15.24 -30.76 24.52
C GLN A 175 13.92 -30.66 23.78
N GLN A 176 13.82 -29.77 22.80
CA GLN A 176 12.55 -29.41 22.13
C GLN A 176 12.55 -29.71 20.62
N GLY A 177 13.71 -30.00 20.03
CA GLY A 177 13.84 -30.21 18.59
C GLY A 177 13.59 -28.96 17.74
N ILE A 178 13.71 -27.76 18.34
CA ILE A 178 13.45 -26.49 17.68
C ILE A 178 14.76 -25.94 17.12
N ASP A 179 14.73 -25.51 15.87
CA ASP A 179 15.82 -24.77 15.24
C ASP A 179 15.66 -23.28 15.52
N ILE A 180 16.42 -22.75 16.48
CA ILE A 180 16.39 -21.34 16.88
C ILE A 180 16.76 -20.43 15.72
N GLU A 181 17.69 -20.81 14.86
CA GLU A 181 18.09 -19.99 13.72
C GLU A 181 16.92 -19.74 12.76
N ALA A 182 16.17 -20.79 12.42
CA ALA A 182 15.02 -20.69 11.54
C ALA A 182 13.89 -19.85 12.15
N GLU A 183 13.63 -20.00 13.45
CA GLU A 183 12.61 -19.22 14.16
C GLU A 183 12.97 -17.73 14.26
N ILE A 184 14.22 -17.41 14.62
CA ILE A 184 14.69 -16.02 14.66
C ILE A 184 14.62 -15.37 13.29
N MET A 185 15.03 -16.06 12.23
CA MET A 185 14.93 -15.53 10.88
C MET A 185 13.47 -15.25 10.45
N ALA A 186 12.56 -16.14 10.82
CA ALA A 186 11.14 -15.95 10.56
C ALA A 186 10.57 -14.74 11.33
N ALA A 187 10.95 -14.60 12.61
CA ALA A 187 10.54 -13.47 13.45
C ALA A 187 11.06 -12.12 12.92
N LEU A 188 12.35 -12.05 12.55
CA LEU A 188 12.93 -10.84 11.96
C LEU A 188 12.26 -10.44 10.65
N ALA A 189 11.95 -11.42 9.79
CA ALA A 189 11.26 -11.16 8.54
C ALA A 189 9.85 -10.62 8.77
N GLN A 190 9.14 -11.16 9.76
CA GLN A 190 7.81 -10.70 10.13
C GLN A 190 7.83 -9.28 10.69
N GLU A 191 8.81 -8.97 11.56
CA GLU A 191 8.96 -7.64 12.15
C GLU A 191 9.20 -6.57 11.08
N ILE A 192 10.13 -6.81 10.15
CA ILE A 192 10.40 -5.90 9.04
C ILE A 192 9.13 -5.68 8.18
N THR A 193 8.37 -6.75 7.91
CA THR A 193 7.13 -6.63 7.13
C THR A 193 6.11 -5.77 7.86
N THR A 194 5.95 -5.98 9.16
CA THR A 194 5.03 -5.20 10.01
C THR A 194 5.42 -3.72 10.05
N GLU A 195 6.71 -3.42 10.21
CA GLU A 195 7.20 -2.05 10.18
C GLU A 195 6.93 -1.35 8.85
N ILE A 196 7.12 -2.05 7.73
CA ILE A 196 6.83 -1.50 6.40
C ILE A 196 5.33 -1.22 6.26
N ASP A 197 4.48 -2.15 6.67
CA ASP A 197 3.03 -2.00 6.60
C ASP A 197 2.56 -0.82 7.45
N GLN A 198 3.07 -0.67 8.66
CA GLN A 198 2.71 0.44 9.55
C GLN A 198 3.21 1.79 9.03
N GLU A 199 4.39 1.86 8.42
CA GLU A 199 4.88 3.08 7.76
C GLU A 199 3.94 3.51 6.62
N ILE A 200 3.56 2.57 5.76
CA ILE A 200 2.67 2.83 4.62
C ILE A 200 1.28 3.26 5.12
N LEU A 201 0.69 2.51 6.04
CA LEU A 201 -0.62 2.84 6.59
C LEU A 201 -0.62 4.17 7.35
N GLY A 202 0.43 4.47 8.12
CA GLY A 202 0.61 5.75 8.81
C GLY A 202 0.66 6.93 7.83
N SER A 203 1.40 6.79 6.73
CA SER A 203 1.48 7.81 5.68
C SER A 203 0.12 8.00 4.99
N LEU A 204 -0.57 6.91 4.63
CA LEU A 204 -1.91 7.00 4.01
C LEU A 204 -2.96 7.62 4.95
N ARG A 205 -2.90 7.31 6.25
CA ARG A 205 -3.79 7.92 7.25
C ARG A 205 -3.55 9.41 7.40
N SER A 206 -2.29 9.85 7.36
CA SER A 206 -1.95 11.28 7.44
C SER A 206 -2.43 12.05 6.21
N LEU A 207 -2.42 11.40 5.05
CA LEU A 207 -2.84 11.98 3.78
C LEU A 207 -4.36 12.02 3.62
N ALA A 208 -5.08 11.02 4.14
CA ALA A 208 -6.53 10.94 4.05
C ALA A 208 -7.23 11.99 4.91
N SER A 209 -8.20 12.71 4.34
CA SER A 209 -9.07 13.62 5.07
C SER A 209 -10.20 12.88 5.81
N VAL A 210 -10.61 13.41 6.96
CA VAL A 210 -11.81 12.94 7.66
C VAL A 210 -13.03 13.44 6.93
N GLU A 211 -13.73 12.55 6.25
CA GLU A 211 -14.90 12.91 5.44
C GLU A 211 -16.21 12.72 6.22
N GLN A 212 -16.24 11.76 7.10
CA GLN A 212 -17.38 11.45 7.96
C GLN A 212 -16.91 11.08 9.37
N THR A 213 -17.77 11.34 10.33
CA THR A 213 -17.55 10.95 11.73
C THR A 213 -18.69 10.06 12.17
N TYR A 214 -18.38 8.86 12.62
CA TYR A 214 -19.34 7.97 13.26
C TYR A 214 -19.37 8.25 14.75
N ASP A 215 -20.53 8.62 15.24
CA ASP A 215 -20.80 8.82 16.66
C ASP A 215 -22.09 8.06 16.99
N GLN A 216 -21.97 6.97 17.73
CA GLN A 216 -23.10 6.15 18.10
C GLN A 216 -24.10 6.91 18.96
N SER A 217 -23.65 7.84 19.80
CA SER A 217 -24.52 8.65 20.66
C SER A 217 -25.45 9.58 19.86
N LEU A 218 -25.04 10.00 18.67
CA LEU A 218 -25.85 10.85 17.78
C LEU A 218 -26.84 10.03 16.94
N VAL A 219 -26.54 8.77 16.69
CA VAL A 219 -27.43 7.84 15.97
C VAL A 219 -28.53 7.31 16.89
N SER A 220 -28.21 7.18 18.17
CA SER A 220 -29.11 6.69 19.23
C SER A 220 -30.18 7.74 19.56
N GLY A 221 -31.22 7.81 18.74
CA GLY A 221 -32.51 8.39 19.18
C GLY A 221 -33.21 7.40 20.09
N THR A 222 -34.19 7.86 20.89
CA THR A 222 -34.93 7.10 21.89
C THR A 222 -35.19 5.62 21.47
N ALA A 223 -34.53 4.66 22.14
CA ALA A 223 -34.79 3.21 22.06
C ALA A 223 -34.55 2.53 20.69
N THR A 224 -33.41 2.78 20.06
CA THR A 224 -32.97 2.01 18.89
C THR A 224 -32.21 0.74 19.31
N PHE A 225 -32.32 -0.29 18.49
CA PHE A 225 -31.56 -1.53 18.69
C PHE A 225 -30.09 -1.31 18.29
N VAL A 226 -29.16 -1.73 19.15
CA VAL A 226 -27.70 -1.50 18.95
C VAL A 226 -27.21 -1.96 17.57
N GLY A 227 -27.78 -3.05 17.06
CA GLY A 227 -27.43 -3.55 15.71
C GLY A 227 -27.80 -2.59 14.57
N ASP A 228 -28.87 -1.80 14.72
CA ASP A 228 -29.28 -0.80 13.74
C ASP A 228 -28.37 0.44 13.81
N GLU A 229 -27.92 0.81 15.03
CA GLU A 229 -26.94 1.87 15.23
C GLU A 229 -25.61 1.48 14.56
N HIS A 230 -25.18 0.24 14.71
CA HIS A 230 -23.98 -0.28 14.08
C HIS A 230 -24.10 -0.33 12.54
N ALA A 231 -25.27 -0.52 11.98
CA ALA A 231 -25.49 -0.47 10.54
C ALA A 231 -25.21 0.92 9.95
N ALA A 232 -25.34 1.98 10.74
CA ALA A 232 -25.02 3.35 10.30
C ALA A 232 -23.55 3.52 9.90
N LEU A 233 -22.61 2.79 10.52
CA LEU A 233 -21.20 2.82 10.12
C LEU A 233 -21.01 2.33 8.68
N ALA A 234 -21.68 1.26 8.28
CA ALA A 234 -21.61 0.76 6.91
C ALA A 234 -22.16 1.76 5.89
N ILE A 235 -23.21 2.50 6.26
CA ILE A 235 -23.78 3.56 5.43
C ILE A 235 -22.77 4.71 5.25
N GLN A 236 -22.09 5.12 6.31
CA GLN A 236 -21.08 6.17 6.24
C GLN A 236 -19.85 5.74 5.40
N ILE A 237 -19.41 4.50 5.54
CA ILE A 237 -18.35 3.91 4.71
C ILE A 237 -18.74 3.99 3.22
N ASN A 238 -19.97 3.59 2.88
CA ASN A 238 -20.47 3.65 1.50
C ASN A 238 -20.55 5.10 0.98
N ARG A 239 -20.95 6.03 1.83
CA ARG A 239 -20.98 7.46 1.47
C ARG A 239 -19.58 7.98 1.13
N VAL A 240 -18.56 7.65 1.93
CA VAL A 240 -17.18 8.03 1.65
C VAL A 240 -16.65 7.33 0.40
N ALA A 241 -16.98 6.05 0.19
CA ALA A 241 -16.62 5.32 -1.03
C ALA A 241 -17.18 5.99 -2.30
N ASN A 242 -18.44 6.42 -2.25
CA ASN A 242 -19.07 7.16 -3.36
C ASN A 242 -18.46 8.56 -3.53
N LEU A 243 -18.04 9.23 -2.45
CA LEU A 243 -17.34 10.50 -2.53
C LEU A 243 -16.00 10.36 -3.25
N ILE A 244 -15.24 9.27 -2.98
CA ILE A 244 -14.03 8.95 -3.71
C ILE A 244 -14.34 8.71 -5.20
N ALA A 245 -15.41 7.99 -5.53
CA ALA A 245 -15.85 7.81 -6.93
C ALA A 245 -16.17 9.15 -7.60
N GLN A 246 -16.81 10.07 -6.89
CA GLN A 246 -17.11 11.39 -7.40
C GLN A 246 -15.85 12.22 -7.64
N ARG A 247 -14.86 12.12 -6.73
CA ARG A 247 -13.60 12.86 -6.82
C ARG A 247 -12.70 12.31 -7.93
N THR A 248 -12.55 10.99 -8.00
CA THR A 248 -11.64 10.35 -8.94
C THR A 248 -12.27 10.12 -10.32
N ARG A 249 -13.60 9.97 -10.39
CA ARG A 249 -14.36 9.51 -11.58
C ARG A 249 -13.83 8.21 -12.20
N ARG A 250 -13.07 7.43 -11.45
CA ARG A 250 -12.51 6.15 -11.87
C ARG A 250 -13.21 4.97 -11.23
N GLY A 251 -13.69 5.13 -10.01
CA GLY A 251 -14.41 4.10 -9.29
C GLY A 251 -14.59 4.44 -7.82
N ALA A 252 -15.52 3.74 -7.17
CA ALA A 252 -15.69 3.84 -5.73
C ALA A 252 -14.54 3.14 -5.00
N ALA A 253 -14.33 3.46 -3.71
CA ALA A 253 -13.34 2.77 -2.90
C ALA A 253 -13.56 1.26 -2.98
N ASN A 254 -12.47 0.53 -3.23
CA ASN A 254 -12.48 -0.93 -3.37
C ASN A 254 -11.73 -1.65 -2.26
N TRP A 255 -11.10 -0.92 -1.35
CA TRP A 255 -10.47 -1.45 -0.17
C TRP A 255 -10.73 -0.54 1.05
N ALA A 256 -10.74 -1.15 2.22
CA ALA A 256 -10.84 -0.48 3.51
C ALA A 256 -9.92 -1.13 4.53
N VAL A 257 -9.25 -0.32 5.35
CA VAL A 257 -8.48 -0.78 6.51
C VAL A 257 -9.19 -0.30 7.76
N VAL A 258 -9.56 -1.25 8.62
CA VAL A 258 -10.38 -1.00 9.80
C VAL A 258 -9.61 -1.31 11.07
N SER A 259 -9.94 -0.63 12.17
CA SER A 259 -9.51 -1.01 13.52
C SER A 259 -10.26 -2.25 14.01
N ASN A 260 -9.74 -2.92 15.03
CA ASN A 260 -10.42 -4.05 15.65
C ASN A 260 -11.82 -3.67 16.18
N GLN A 261 -11.97 -2.47 16.72
CA GLN A 261 -13.25 -1.95 17.20
C GLN A 261 -14.23 -1.72 16.05
N ALA A 262 -13.77 -1.08 14.96
CA ALA A 262 -14.60 -0.89 13.77
C ALA A 262 -15.05 -2.23 13.15
N LEU A 263 -14.19 -3.24 13.18
CA LEU A 263 -14.54 -4.59 12.75
C LEU A 263 -15.67 -5.18 13.60
N THR A 264 -15.58 -5.05 14.92
CA THR A 264 -16.62 -5.55 15.85
C THR A 264 -17.96 -4.89 15.57
N ILE A 265 -17.98 -3.57 15.33
CA ILE A 265 -19.18 -2.82 14.96
C ILE A 265 -19.75 -3.37 13.63
N LEU A 266 -18.95 -3.56 12.61
CA LEU A 266 -19.40 -4.08 11.31
C LEU A 266 -19.95 -5.51 11.40
N GLN A 267 -19.36 -6.34 12.28
CA GLN A 267 -19.81 -7.73 12.47
C GLN A 267 -21.12 -7.84 13.26
N SER A 268 -21.40 -6.88 14.14
CA SER A 268 -22.61 -6.85 14.97
C SER A 268 -23.79 -6.12 14.33
N ALA A 269 -23.58 -5.49 13.16
CA ALA A 269 -24.65 -4.81 12.44
C ALA A 269 -25.76 -5.78 11.99
N THR A 270 -27.02 -5.42 12.19
CA THR A 270 -28.19 -6.27 11.86
C THR A 270 -28.34 -6.53 10.37
N THR A 271 -27.98 -5.58 9.53
CA THR A 271 -27.90 -5.75 8.09
C THR A 271 -26.47 -6.10 7.73
N SER A 272 -26.08 -7.37 7.84
CA SER A 272 -24.74 -7.81 7.53
C SER A 272 -24.44 -7.71 6.04
N ALA A 273 -24.13 -6.51 5.60
CA ALA A 273 -23.47 -6.27 4.32
C ALA A 273 -22.00 -6.78 4.32
N PHE A 274 -21.53 -7.24 5.48
CA PHE A 274 -20.19 -7.76 5.68
C PHE A 274 -20.18 -9.29 5.56
N ALA A 275 -19.53 -9.82 4.53
CA ALA A 275 -19.31 -11.25 4.35
C ALA A 275 -17.90 -11.64 4.80
N ARG A 276 -17.80 -12.53 5.79
CA ARG A 276 -16.53 -13.12 6.23
C ARG A 276 -16.01 -14.10 5.17
N THR A 277 -14.71 -14.07 4.93
CA THR A 277 -14.08 -14.98 3.96
C THR A 277 -13.65 -16.32 4.58
N THR A 278 -13.44 -16.37 5.90
CA THR A 278 -12.99 -17.54 6.62
C THR A 278 -14.02 -17.98 7.63
N GLU A 279 -14.76 -19.06 7.32
CA GLU A 279 -15.48 -19.82 8.32
C GLU A 279 -14.50 -20.74 9.06
N GLY A 280 -14.19 -20.42 10.31
CA GLY A 280 -13.69 -21.40 11.28
C GLY A 280 -12.20 -21.48 11.56
N THR A 281 -11.31 -20.80 10.87
CA THR A 281 -9.89 -20.76 11.24
C THR A 281 -9.52 -19.45 11.90
N PHE A 282 -9.35 -19.49 13.21
CA PHE A 282 -8.82 -18.38 14.00
C PHE A 282 -7.29 -18.41 13.91
N GLU A 283 -6.74 -17.89 12.82
CA GLU A 283 -5.32 -17.58 12.80
C GLU A 283 -5.13 -16.23 13.49
N ALA A 284 -4.31 -16.22 14.54
CA ALA A 284 -3.94 -14.99 15.24
C ALA A 284 -3.37 -13.97 14.24
N PRO A 285 -3.93 -12.75 14.14
CA PRO A 285 -3.44 -11.76 13.21
C PRO A 285 -2.12 -11.19 13.70
N THR A 286 -1.06 -11.51 13.00
CA THR A 286 0.25 -10.92 13.24
C THR A 286 0.51 -9.68 12.40
N ASN A 287 -0.21 -9.51 11.30
CA ASN A 287 -0.11 -8.35 10.40
C ASN A 287 -1.51 -7.93 9.94
N THR A 288 -1.59 -6.84 9.18
CA THR A 288 -2.82 -6.39 8.54
C THR A 288 -3.37 -7.50 7.64
N LYS A 289 -4.53 -8.05 7.98
CA LYS A 289 -5.10 -9.21 7.30
C LYS A 289 -6.41 -8.88 6.59
N PHE A 290 -6.61 -9.56 5.46
CA PHE A 290 -7.90 -9.60 4.79
C PHE A 290 -8.89 -10.42 5.61
N VAL A 291 -10.02 -9.82 6.00
CA VAL A 291 -11.03 -10.45 6.85
C VAL A 291 -12.32 -10.74 6.10
N GLY A 292 -12.65 -9.93 5.12
CA GLY A 292 -13.89 -10.13 4.39
C GLY A 292 -14.17 -9.03 3.37
N THR A 293 -15.38 -9.04 2.84
CA THR A 293 -15.86 -8.05 1.88
C THR A 293 -17.09 -7.33 2.42
N LEU A 294 -17.13 -6.02 2.22
CA LEU A 294 -18.31 -5.20 2.49
C LEU A 294 -19.05 -4.96 1.17
N ASN A 295 -20.36 -5.20 1.16
CA ASN A 295 -21.24 -5.07 -0.02
C ASN A 295 -20.78 -5.87 -1.25
N GLY A 296 -20.00 -6.93 -1.07
CA GLY A 296 -19.51 -7.76 -2.17
C GLY A 296 -18.44 -7.13 -3.08
N ALA A 297 -18.09 -5.86 -2.88
CA ALA A 297 -17.18 -5.13 -3.75
C ALA A 297 -15.92 -4.59 -3.03
N MET A 298 -16.04 -4.20 -1.77
CA MET A 298 -14.98 -3.59 -1.00
C MET A 298 -14.26 -4.63 -0.14
N ARG A 299 -12.96 -4.78 -0.31
CA ARG A 299 -12.13 -5.66 0.52
C ARG A 299 -11.83 -4.99 1.85
N VAL A 300 -12.03 -5.69 2.95
CA VAL A 300 -11.80 -5.20 4.31
C VAL A 300 -10.57 -5.87 4.90
N TYR A 301 -9.61 -5.05 5.30
CA TYR A 301 -8.39 -5.46 5.99
C TYR A 301 -8.44 -4.93 7.42
N VAL A 302 -7.94 -5.71 8.36
CA VAL A 302 -7.84 -5.32 9.78
C VAL A 302 -6.40 -5.01 10.11
N ASP A 303 -6.17 -3.87 10.71
CA ASP A 303 -4.89 -3.49 11.29
C ASP A 303 -4.93 -3.73 12.80
N ALA A 304 -4.21 -4.77 13.25
CA ALA A 304 -4.15 -5.16 14.65
C ALA A 304 -3.38 -4.14 15.53
N TYR A 305 -2.55 -3.31 14.91
CA TYR A 305 -1.74 -2.31 15.62
C TYR A 305 -2.42 -0.95 15.76
N MET A 306 -3.60 -0.80 15.16
CA MET A 306 -4.43 0.38 15.35
C MET A 306 -5.07 0.30 16.75
N THR A 307 -4.42 0.94 17.73
CA THR A 307 -4.86 0.92 19.13
C THR A 307 -6.01 1.89 19.37
N ASP A 308 -6.93 1.50 20.24
CA ASP A 308 -8.10 2.30 20.63
C ASP A 308 -7.76 3.50 21.54
N ALA A 309 -6.49 3.66 21.92
CA ALA A 309 -6.02 4.70 22.83
C ALA A 309 -5.88 6.05 22.10
N GLY A 310 -6.95 6.80 22.05
CA GLY A 310 -7.03 8.15 21.51
C GLY A 310 -8.00 8.27 20.34
N ASN A 311 -8.71 9.39 20.29
CA ASN A 311 -9.75 9.66 19.27
C ASN A 311 -9.25 9.61 17.81
N ASP A 312 -7.95 9.72 17.59
CA ASP A 312 -7.36 9.75 16.25
C ASP A 312 -7.04 8.35 15.68
N ASN A 313 -7.04 7.31 16.50
CA ASN A 313 -6.63 5.97 16.08
C ASN A 313 -7.81 5.04 15.74
N ASN A 314 -9.02 5.35 16.22
CA ASN A 314 -10.20 4.56 15.89
C ASN A 314 -10.87 5.10 14.62
N GLN A 315 -10.45 4.58 13.49
CA GLN A 315 -10.90 5.08 12.19
C GLN A 315 -10.97 3.95 11.16
N VAL A 316 -11.73 4.19 10.12
CA VAL A 316 -11.77 3.38 8.91
C VAL A 316 -11.09 4.15 7.80
N LEU A 317 -10.00 3.64 7.27
CA LEU A 317 -9.30 4.19 6.11
C LEU A 317 -9.86 3.52 4.85
N LEU A 318 -10.28 4.32 3.90
CA LEU A 318 -10.85 3.89 2.63
C LEU A 318 -9.99 4.36 1.48
N GLY A 319 -9.91 3.58 0.43
CA GLY A 319 -9.18 4.00 -0.75
C GLY A 319 -9.59 3.25 -2.00
N TYR A 320 -9.12 3.81 -3.13
CA TYR A 320 -9.32 3.24 -4.45
C TYR A 320 -7.96 2.86 -5.05
N LYS A 321 -7.88 1.64 -5.57
CA LYS A 321 -6.80 1.16 -6.42
C LYS A 321 -7.39 0.65 -7.71
N GLY A 322 -6.96 1.20 -8.84
CA GLY A 322 -7.39 0.75 -10.17
C GLY A 322 -6.82 -0.61 -10.56
N SER A 323 -7.23 -1.11 -11.71
CA SER A 323 -6.69 -2.35 -12.29
C SER A 323 -5.25 -2.20 -12.76
N SER A 324 -4.82 -0.98 -13.06
CA SER A 324 -3.43 -0.65 -13.40
C SER A 324 -2.66 -0.25 -12.15
N GLU A 325 -1.44 -0.72 -12.01
CA GLU A 325 -0.56 -0.33 -10.91
C GLU A 325 -0.21 1.18 -10.90
N ALA A 326 -0.39 1.87 -12.02
CA ALA A 326 -0.22 3.32 -12.11
C ALA A 326 -1.41 4.11 -11.54
N ASP A 327 -2.54 3.46 -11.28
CA ASP A 327 -3.78 4.08 -10.81
C ASP A 327 -3.98 3.86 -9.31
N ALA A 328 -3.17 4.54 -8.51
CA ALA A 328 -3.18 4.45 -7.06
C ALA A 328 -2.77 5.79 -6.43
N ALA A 329 -3.12 5.99 -5.15
CA ALA A 329 -2.79 7.19 -4.38
C ALA A 329 -1.29 7.34 -4.12
N ALA A 330 -0.61 6.23 -3.89
CA ALA A 330 0.80 6.15 -3.56
C ALA A 330 1.44 4.95 -4.22
N PHE A 331 2.78 4.95 -4.25
CA PHE A 331 3.58 3.90 -4.87
C PHE A 331 4.60 3.35 -3.88
N TYR A 332 4.60 2.04 -3.75
CA TYR A 332 5.67 1.29 -3.08
C TYR A 332 6.67 0.81 -4.13
N CYS A 333 7.92 1.21 -3.97
CA CYS A 333 8.99 0.98 -4.93
C CYS A 333 10.07 0.08 -4.31
N PRO A 334 9.90 -1.24 -4.30
CA PRO A 334 10.92 -2.14 -3.77
C PRO A 334 12.16 -2.13 -4.67
N TYR A 335 13.33 -2.00 -4.04
CA TYR A 335 14.61 -2.10 -4.71
C TYR A 335 15.30 -3.42 -4.35
N ILE A 336 15.58 -3.63 -3.08
CA ILE A 336 16.12 -4.88 -2.54
C ILE A 336 15.14 -5.38 -1.47
N PRO A 337 14.44 -6.49 -1.70
CA PRO A 337 13.33 -6.92 -0.83
C PRO A 337 13.81 -7.33 0.56
N LEU A 338 14.84 -8.15 0.62
CA LEU A 338 15.46 -8.58 1.87
C LEU A 338 16.83 -9.16 1.56
N MET A 339 17.82 -8.74 2.33
CA MET A 339 19.15 -9.35 2.33
C MET A 339 19.51 -9.77 3.74
N SER A 340 20.17 -10.91 3.85
CA SER A 340 20.77 -11.38 5.10
C SER A 340 22.27 -11.28 5.01
N SER A 341 22.92 -10.97 6.15
CA SER A 341 24.38 -11.05 6.28
C SER A 341 24.89 -12.49 6.32
N GLY A 342 23.99 -13.48 6.43
CA GLY A 342 24.33 -14.81 6.89
C GLY A 342 24.65 -14.81 8.39
N VAL A 343 24.83 -15.98 8.95
CA VAL A 343 25.24 -16.13 10.36
C VAL A 343 26.75 -15.85 10.46
N VAL A 344 27.10 -14.80 11.19
CA VAL A 344 28.48 -14.41 11.45
C VAL A 344 28.73 -14.49 12.94
N LEU A 345 29.84 -15.09 13.34
CA LEU A 345 30.28 -15.11 14.73
C LEU A 345 30.86 -13.74 15.10
N ASP A 346 30.35 -13.13 16.14
CA ASP A 346 30.96 -11.95 16.73
C ASP A 346 32.23 -12.35 17.50
N PRO A 347 33.41 -11.89 17.09
CA PRO A 347 34.65 -12.26 17.75
C PRO A 347 34.80 -11.74 19.18
N ALA A 348 33.98 -10.74 19.58
CA ALA A 348 34.03 -10.17 20.91
C ALA A 348 33.21 -10.98 21.93
N THR A 349 32.06 -11.52 21.51
CA THR A 349 31.12 -12.23 22.41
C THR A 349 31.02 -13.71 22.11
N PHE A 350 31.59 -14.18 20.98
CA PHE A 350 31.47 -15.56 20.50
C PHE A 350 30.03 -16.01 20.22
N GLU A 351 29.12 -15.03 20.02
CA GLU A 351 27.72 -15.28 19.72
C GLU A 351 27.47 -15.22 18.20
N PRO A 352 26.66 -16.12 17.63
CA PRO A 352 26.21 -15.99 16.27
C PRO A 352 25.25 -14.80 16.13
N VAL A 353 25.48 -13.99 15.10
CA VAL A 353 24.70 -12.80 14.76
C VAL A 353 24.22 -12.92 13.32
N VAL A 354 22.94 -12.63 13.09
CA VAL A 354 22.36 -12.50 11.76
C VAL A 354 21.76 -11.10 11.60
N GLY A 355 22.01 -10.47 10.45
CA GLY A 355 21.43 -9.18 10.12
C GLY A 355 20.60 -9.26 8.85
N PHE A 356 19.47 -8.58 8.84
CA PHE A 356 18.64 -8.34 7.68
C PHE A 356 18.69 -6.87 7.24
N LEU A 357 18.70 -6.67 5.93
CA LEU A 357 18.64 -5.37 5.29
C LEU A 357 17.56 -5.42 4.20
N THR A 358 16.69 -4.42 4.19
CA THR A 358 15.79 -4.15 3.07
C THR A 358 15.96 -2.72 2.58
N ARG A 359 15.73 -2.51 1.26
CA ARG A 359 15.78 -1.18 0.64
C ARG A 359 14.56 -0.99 -0.24
N TYR A 360 13.81 0.06 0.02
CA TYR A 360 12.61 0.42 -0.74
C TYR A 360 12.40 1.93 -0.74
N GLY A 361 11.64 2.42 -1.69
CA GLY A 361 11.15 3.78 -1.75
C GLY A 361 9.64 3.81 -1.55
N TYR A 362 9.14 4.88 -0.97
CA TYR A 362 7.72 5.20 -0.89
C TYR A 362 7.52 6.61 -1.40
N VAL A 363 6.51 6.81 -2.23
CA VAL A 363 6.18 8.11 -2.78
C VAL A 363 4.67 8.24 -2.94
N GLU A 364 4.15 9.41 -2.62
CA GLU A 364 2.76 9.79 -2.81
C GLU A 364 2.60 10.51 -4.14
N LEU A 365 1.44 10.37 -4.76
CA LEU A 365 1.08 11.19 -5.91
C LEU A 365 1.09 12.67 -5.50
N ASN A 366 1.54 13.56 -6.38
CA ASN A 366 1.66 14.98 -6.06
C ASN A 366 0.37 15.55 -5.46
N ASN A 367 0.51 16.11 -4.26
CA ASN A 367 -0.57 16.69 -3.48
C ASN A 367 -0.42 18.22 -3.44
N THR A 368 -0.46 18.88 -4.60
CA THR A 368 -0.40 20.34 -4.69
C THR A 368 -1.79 20.94 -4.62
N ALA A 369 -1.97 22.00 -3.83
CA ALA A 369 -3.27 22.63 -3.59
C ALA A 369 -3.97 23.15 -4.88
N SER A 370 -3.22 23.35 -5.95
CA SER A 370 -3.76 23.83 -7.24
C SER A 370 -4.11 22.71 -8.23
N SER A 371 -3.84 21.43 -7.90
CA SER A 371 -4.13 20.33 -8.80
C SER A 371 -5.24 19.44 -8.23
N LEU A 372 -6.17 19.08 -9.07
CA LEU A 372 -7.23 18.12 -8.80
C LEU A 372 -6.70 16.73 -9.22
N GLY A 373 -7.07 15.67 -8.52
CA GLY A 373 -6.50 14.32 -8.72
C GLY A 373 -5.23 14.11 -7.89
N ASN A 374 -5.21 14.68 -6.70
CA ASN A 374 -4.17 14.49 -5.71
C ASN A 374 -4.28 13.10 -5.07
N ALA A 375 -3.21 12.68 -4.41
CA ALA A 375 -3.21 11.43 -3.65
C ALA A 375 -4.35 11.37 -2.62
N ALA A 376 -4.68 12.51 -1.98
CA ALA A 376 -5.78 12.62 -1.03
C ALA A 376 -7.17 12.35 -1.65
N ASP A 377 -7.36 12.59 -2.94
CA ASP A 377 -8.65 12.35 -3.60
C ASP A 377 -8.98 10.86 -3.78
N TYR A 378 -7.96 10.01 -3.78
CA TYR A 378 -8.08 8.55 -3.82
C TYR A 378 -8.36 7.94 -2.45
N LEU A 379 -8.26 8.72 -1.39
CA LEU A 379 -8.36 8.29 0.00
C LEU A 379 -9.46 9.04 0.73
N GLY A 380 -10.00 8.41 1.75
CA GLY A 380 -10.93 9.03 2.69
C GLY A 380 -10.94 8.27 3.99
N LYS A 381 -11.32 8.91 5.08
CA LYS A 381 -11.44 8.23 6.36
C LYS A 381 -12.75 8.55 7.07
N VAL A 382 -13.25 7.56 7.80
CA VAL A 382 -14.36 7.69 8.74
C VAL A 382 -13.76 7.63 10.14
N ALA A 383 -13.87 8.70 10.90
CA ALA A 383 -13.45 8.72 12.29
C ALA A 383 -14.57 8.13 13.17
N ILE A 384 -14.20 7.34 14.17
CA ILE A 384 -15.12 6.79 15.16
C ILE A 384 -14.82 7.50 16.47
N THR A 385 -15.72 8.42 16.89
CA THR A 385 -15.52 9.25 18.09
C THR A 385 -16.18 8.65 19.33
N SER A 386 -17.28 7.92 19.17
CA SER A 386 -17.98 7.26 20.25
C SER A 386 -18.54 5.95 19.73
N ALA A 387 -18.12 4.84 20.33
CA ALA A 387 -18.66 3.52 20.08
C ALA A 387 -18.78 2.78 21.41
N ASN A 388 -19.98 2.45 21.80
CA ASN A 388 -20.23 1.67 23.01
C ASN A 388 -20.10 0.18 22.67
N VAL A 389 -18.87 -0.29 22.64
CA VAL A 389 -18.56 -1.70 22.35
C VAL A 389 -18.35 -2.50 23.64
N SER A 390 -18.26 -1.82 24.78
CA SER A 390 -18.17 -2.44 26.09
C SER A 390 -19.58 -2.75 26.60
N PHE A 391 -19.97 -4.00 26.53
CA PHE A 391 -21.07 -4.49 27.34
C PHE A 391 -20.59 -4.57 28.79
N GLN A 392 -21.03 -3.64 29.61
CA GLN A 392 -20.95 -3.76 31.08
C GLN A 392 -22.13 -4.55 31.58
#